data_d4ea4726941bba121c60b14a840909da
#
_entry.id   d4ea4726941bba121c60b14a840909da
#
_cell.length_a   1.000
_cell.length_b   1.000
_cell.length_c   1.000
_cell.angle_alpha   90.00
_cell.angle_beta   90.00
_cell.angle_gamma   90.00
#
_symmetry.space_group_name_H-M   'P 1'
#
loop_
_entity.id
_entity.type
_entity.pdbx_description
1 polymer ?
#
loop_
_entity_poly.entity_id
_entity_poly.type
_entity_poly.pdbx_seq_one_letter_code
_entity_poly.pdbx_strand_id
1 'polypeptide(L)'
;MRILVVEDEPNTRNGIIKIIETYTGHQVVGGASDGETGLSEALRLQPDVVITDINMPQMNGLVMIERMRKEGCEAAAVVLTGYSEFEYAQKAIQLSVVEYLLKPLSVEDIMSVLETVENRLSKTRAKTVSPQQLLFSLLTGELKEETMRQFAGEIRYKNGQEISLFLIQSESILEDTTKQMAELLKDSLETNCLTSFYTFLLPYERQILVMILDGQSIRYLKNLFQTRILKELKEKGEFLISFESINGIGELKDVIRQMQDSLSYSFLFTECCIIDQELIKGLTFERIDYPEYLEHGVKREIKNGNQDGIRRMAGLFEEQVILRRERPEIIKNHTVRFVMAILDTARELMKEKDIDGLYQYLLNDMMKTGIREVFLNNYWKIMGLVTDERDSGALTDNGMILNVIGFIRQNYAREISLTDAAELVGITPEYLSKLFTKEMGINFTAFLGEFRISTAKKLLASGKYKIYEVAELVGFKDTKYFNKVFRSIAGVSPSDYRKGV
;
A
#
# COMPACT_ATOMS: atom_id res chain seq x y z
N MET A 1 12.02 30.82 -7.49
CA MET A 1 13.27 29.99 -7.43
C MET A 1 14.20 30.40 -8.56
N ARG A 2 15.51 30.24 -8.37
CA ARG A 2 16.57 30.41 -9.39
C ARG A 2 16.88 29.03 -9.96
N ILE A 3 16.68 28.82 -11.26
CA ILE A 3 16.74 27.51 -11.91
C ILE A 3 17.89 27.48 -12.93
N LEU A 4 18.70 26.41 -12.86
CA LEU A 4 19.70 26.07 -13.91
C LEU A 4 19.16 24.91 -14.72
N VAL A 5 19.21 25.00 -16.05
CA VAL A 5 18.79 23.93 -16.98
C VAL A 5 20.03 23.36 -17.68
N VAL A 6 20.24 22.04 -17.55
CA VAL A 6 21.38 21.33 -18.17
C VAL A 6 20.84 20.25 -19.09
N GLU A 7 21.02 20.45 -20.38
CA GLU A 7 20.44 19.60 -21.43
C GLU A 7 21.26 19.73 -22.69
N ASP A 8 21.72 18.64 -23.28
CA ASP A 8 22.61 18.69 -24.45
C ASP A 8 21.87 19.10 -25.73
N GLU A 9 20.59 18.73 -25.85
CA GLU A 9 19.77 19.09 -27.01
C GLU A 9 19.27 20.54 -26.94
N PRO A 10 19.72 21.46 -27.85
CA PRO A 10 19.39 22.87 -27.78
C PRO A 10 17.86 23.15 -27.84
N ASN A 11 17.09 22.39 -28.63
CA ASN A 11 15.65 22.58 -28.78
C ASN A 11 14.91 22.22 -27.48
N THR A 12 15.28 21.11 -26.86
CA THR A 12 14.71 20.66 -25.58
C THR A 12 15.08 21.62 -24.46
N ARG A 13 16.34 22.03 -24.38
CA ARG A 13 16.80 23.03 -23.40
C ARG A 13 16.03 24.34 -23.49
N ASN A 14 15.94 24.91 -24.71
CA ASN A 14 15.21 26.15 -24.95
C ASN A 14 13.69 26.00 -24.70
N GLY A 15 13.13 24.85 -25.01
CA GLY A 15 11.73 24.51 -24.69
C GLY A 15 11.46 24.54 -23.20
N ILE A 16 12.29 23.90 -22.39
CA ILE A 16 12.19 23.91 -20.92
C ILE A 16 12.31 25.32 -20.37
N ILE A 17 13.33 26.07 -20.82
CA ILE A 17 13.56 27.46 -20.41
C ILE A 17 12.33 28.31 -20.70
N LYS A 18 11.78 28.21 -21.93
CA LYS A 18 10.62 28.97 -22.35
C LYS A 18 9.36 28.61 -21.53
N ILE A 19 9.17 27.33 -21.20
CA ILE A 19 8.05 26.90 -20.33
C ILE A 19 8.19 27.56 -18.95
N ILE A 20 9.38 27.48 -18.34
CA ILE A 20 9.62 28.07 -17.02
C ILE A 20 9.36 29.57 -17.02
N GLU A 21 9.91 30.30 -17.98
CA GLU A 21 9.79 31.77 -18.08
C GLU A 21 8.37 32.24 -18.44
N THR A 22 7.63 31.44 -19.23
CA THR A 22 6.28 31.83 -19.71
C THR A 22 5.18 31.49 -18.72
N TYR A 23 5.26 30.33 -18.08
CA TYR A 23 4.15 29.77 -17.29
C TYR A 23 4.41 29.80 -15.77
N THR A 24 5.60 30.26 -15.33
CA THR A 24 5.92 30.29 -13.89
C THR A 24 6.49 31.66 -13.50
N GLY A 25 6.50 31.98 -12.21
CA GLY A 25 7.20 33.17 -11.67
C GLY A 25 8.67 32.90 -11.33
N HIS A 26 9.25 31.82 -11.83
CA HIS A 26 10.64 31.43 -11.52
C HIS A 26 11.62 32.02 -12.54
N GLN A 27 12.89 32.16 -12.10
CA GLN A 27 13.94 32.77 -12.92
C GLN A 27 14.92 31.67 -13.40
N VAL A 28 15.10 31.51 -14.71
CA VAL A 28 16.19 30.72 -15.25
C VAL A 28 17.49 31.56 -15.18
N VAL A 29 18.44 31.07 -14.37
CA VAL A 29 19.71 31.80 -14.14
C VAL A 29 20.85 31.32 -15.02
N GLY A 30 20.67 30.22 -15.75
CA GLY A 30 21.65 29.70 -16.68
C GLY A 30 21.15 28.48 -17.44
N GLY A 31 21.86 28.15 -18.53
CA GLY A 31 21.68 26.94 -19.32
C GLY A 31 23.03 26.36 -19.71
N ALA A 32 23.17 25.03 -19.62
CA ALA A 32 24.38 24.32 -20.01
C ALA A 32 24.06 23.17 -20.97
N SER A 33 25.01 22.79 -21.81
CA SER A 33 24.87 21.77 -22.85
C SER A 33 25.50 20.41 -22.48
N ASP A 34 26.13 20.32 -21.35
CA ASP A 34 26.83 19.12 -20.86
C ASP A 34 27.02 19.18 -19.34
N GLY A 35 27.36 18.06 -18.73
CA GLY A 35 27.49 17.97 -17.28
C GLY A 35 28.71 18.69 -16.69
N GLU A 36 29.81 18.91 -17.44
CA GLU A 36 30.98 19.66 -16.92
C GLU A 36 30.69 21.15 -16.86
N THR A 37 30.11 21.69 -17.92
CA THR A 37 29.61 23.06 -17.94
C THR A 37 28.50 23.28 -16.90
N GLY A 38 27.58 22.32 -16.78
CA GLY A 38 26.52 22.31 -15.80
C GLY A 38 27.02 22.37 -14.35
N LEU A 39 28.04 21.56 -14.02
CA LEU A 39 28.69 21.59 -12.71
C LEU A 39 29.34 22.96 -12.43
N SER A 40 30.11 23.48 -13.37
CA SER A 40 30.77 24.78 -13.24
C SER A 40 29.76 25.92 -13.00
N GLU A 41 28.68 25.94 -13.78
CA GLU A 41 27.61 26.92 -13.65
C GLU A 41 26.82 26.76 -12.34
N ALA A 42 26.55 25.52 -11.91
CA ALA A 42 25.86 25.25 -10.65
C ALA A 42 26.66 25.80 -9.44
N LEU A 43 27.97 25.55 -9.43
CA LEU A 43 28.87 26.05 -8.39
C LEU A 43 29.00 27.57 -8.40
N ARG A 44 29.03 28.18 -9.57
CA ARG A 44 29.14 29.63 -9.76
C ARG A 44 27.86 30.38 -9.40
N LEU A 45 26.73 29.85 -9.91
CA LEU A 45 25.44 30.54 -9.80
C LEU A 45 24.71 30.22 -8.52
N GLN A 46 25.01 29.12 -7.84
CA GLN A 46 24.31 28.63 -6.65
C GLN A 46 22.79 28.69 -6.84
N PRO A 47 22.23 27.92 -7.82
CA PRO A 47 20.80 27.92 -8.08
C PRO A 47 20.02 27.27 -6.95
N ASP A 48 18.71 27.55 -6.83
CA ASP A 48 17.81 26.83 -5.94
C ASP A 48 17.52 25.42 -6.49
N VAL A 49 17.47 25.31 -7.83
CA VAL A 49 17.10 24.08 -8.55
C VAL A 49 18.00 23.85 -9.75
N VAL A 50 18.41 22.60 -9.97
CA VAL A 50 19.05 22.16 -11.20
C VAL A 50 18.14 21.14 -11.88
N ILE A 51 17.74 21.41 -13.11
CA ILE A 51 17.03 20.47 -13.98
C ILE A 51 18.05 19.92 -14.97
N THR A 52 18.32 18.62 -14.96
CA THR A 52 19.37 18.03 -15.80
C THR A 52 18.90 16.78 -16.53
N ASP A 53 19.31 16.62 -17.80
CA ASP A 53 19.26 15.31 -18.46
C ASP A 53 20.29 14.36 -17.83
N ILE A 54 20.01 13.07 -17.90
CA ILE A 54 20.98 12.02 -17.52
C ILE A 54 22.02 11.83 -18.60
N ASN A 55 21.61 11.62 -19.84
CA ASN A 55 22.47 11.18 -20.92
C ASN A 55 23.01 12.38 -21.70
N MET A 56 24.10 12.95 -21.22
CA MET A 56 24.78 14.07 -21.87
C MET A 56 26.21 13.72 -22.19
N PRO A 57 26.84 14.36 -23.22
CA PRO A 57 28.23 14.21 -23.53
C PRO A 57 29.15 14.61 -22.36
N GLN A 58 30.36 14.06 -22.32
CA GLN A 58 31.44 14.34 -21.37
C GLN A 58 31.12 13.91 -19.94
N MET A 59 30.05 14.38 -19.31
CA MET A 59 29.63 14.04 -17.95
C MET A 59 28.13 13.78 -17.89
N ASN A 60 27.78 12.59 -17.42
CA ASN A 60 26.40 12.20 -17.14
C ASN A 60 25.79 13.07 -16.02
N GLY A 61 24.51 13.42 -16.15
CA GLY A 61 23.81 14.29 -15.20
C GLY A 61 23.80 13.79 -13.75
N LEU A 62 23.73 12.48 -13.52
CA LEU A 62 23.83 11.92 -12.16
C LEU A 62 25.24 12.04 -11.57
N VAL A 63 26.27 11.90 -12.40
CA VAL A 63 27.66 12.14 -12.00
C VAL A 63 27.88 13.63 -11.69
N MET A 64 27.27 14.52 -12.47
CA MET A 64 27.28 15.95 -12.20
C MET A 64 26.64 16.26 -10.83
N ILE A 65 25.46 15.72 -10.54
CA ILE A 65 24.79 15.92 -9.25
C ILE A 65 25.66 15.38 -8.10
N GLU A 66 26.27 14.21 -8.25
CA GLU A 66 27.17 13.63 -7.25
C GLU A 66 28.34 14.57 -6.93
N ARG A 67 28.97 15.14 -7.98
CA ARG A 67 30.06 16.11 -7.81
C ARG A 67 29.58 17.41 -7.19
N MET A 68 28.44 17.93 -7.62
CA MET A 68 27.81 19.10 -7.00
C MET A 68 27.68 18.94 -5.49
N ARG A 69 27.17 17.79 -5.03
CA ARG A 69 27.02 17.47 -3.59
C ARG A 69 28.37 17.43 -2.87
N LYS A 70 29.41 16.80 -3.48
CA LYS A 70 30.75 16.75 -2.90
C LYS A 70 31.41 18.13 -2.78
N GLU A 71 31.05 19.06 -3.65
CA GLU A 71 31.57 20.42 -3.66
C GLU A 71 30.67 21.42 -2.93
N GLY A 72 29.67 20.91 -2.17
CA GLY A 72 28.85 21.72 -1.25
C GLY A 72 27.70 22.49 -1.92
N CYS A 73 27.34 22.16 -3.17
CA CYS A 73 26.15 22.72 -3.79
C CYS A 73 24.91 21.90 -3.43
N GLU A 74 24.00 22.45 -2.63
CA GLU A 74 22.80 21.80 -2.13
C GLU A 74 21.55 22.08 -3.00
N ALA A 75 21.70 22.60 -4.21
CA ALA A 75 20.58 22.87 -5.12
C ALA A 75 19.68 21.64 -5.27
N ALA A 76 18.38 21.82 -5.25
CA ALA A 76 17.43 20.72 -5.50
C ALA A 76 17.65 20.20 -6.92
N ALA A 77 17.76 18.87 -7.10
CA ALA A 77 18.00 18.26 -8.40
C ALA A 77 16.73 17.62 -8.94
N VAL A 78 16.39 17.95 -10.17
CA VAL A 78 15.35 17.31 -10.98
C VAL A 78 16.02 16.66 -12.18
N VAL A 79 15.72 15.39 -12.43
CA VAL A 79 16.38 14.62 -13.48
C VAL A 79 15.40 14.34 -14.62
N LEU A 80 15.86 14.61 -15.84
CA LEU A 80 15.14 14.30 -17.08
C LEU A 80 15.72 13.05 -17.72
N THR A 81 14.89 12.21 -18.32
CA THR A 81 15.35 11.00 -18.99
C THR A 81 14.45 10.59 -20.13
N GLY A 82 15.04 10.09 -21.21
CA GLY A 82 14.32 9.47 -22.32
C GLY A 82 14.10 7.97 -22.15
N TYR A 83 14.75 7.34 -21.18
CA TYR A 83 14.70 5.91 -20.95
C TYR A 83 14.52 5.58 -19.49
N SER A 84 13.69 4.58 -19.19
CA SER A 84 13.45 4.06 -17.84
C SER A 84 14.53 3.03 -17.47
N GLU A 85 15.80 3.45 -17.38
CA GLU A 85 16.85 2.56 -16.88
C GLU A 85 16.92 2.59 -15.36
N PHE A 86 16.76 1.43 -14.74
CA PHE A 86 16.67 1.23 -13.30
C PHE A 86 17.91 1.71 -12.54
N GLU A 87 19.08 1.51 -13.12
CA GLU A 87 20.35 1.92 -12.50
C GLU A 87 20.41 3.44 -12.29
N TYR A 88 19.83 4.21 -13.20
CA TYR A 88 19.76 5.67 -13.07
C TYR A 88 18.75 6.09 -12.01
N ALA A 89 17.59 5.41 -11.93
CA ALA A 89 16.61 5.69 -10.91
C ALA A 89 17.13 5.37 -9.50
N GLN A 90 17.83 4.24 -9.34
CA GLN A 90 18.45 3.86 -8.07
C GLN A 90 19.52 4.87 -7.63
N LYS A 91 20.37 5.30 -8.57
CA LYS A 91 21.40 6.30 -8.30
C LYS A 91 20.82 7.68 -8.00
N ALA A 92 19.75 8.07 -8.70
CA ALA A 92 19.01 9.32 -8.43
C ALA A 92 18.43 9.35 -7.00
N ILE A 93 17.88 8.22 -6.53
CA ILE A 93 17.39 8.06 -5.15
C ILE A 93 18.54 8.24 -4.15
N GLN A 94 19.69 7.60 -4.37
CA GLN A 94 20.87 7.73 -3.50
C GLN A 94 21.40 9.17 -3.44
N LEU A 95 21.27 9.92 -4.53
CA LEU A 95 21.67 11.32 -4.64
C LEU A 95 20.59 12.31 -4.14
N SER A 96 19.50 11.80 -3.57
CA SER A 96 18.39 12.61 -3.05
C SER A 96 17.78 13.55 -4.08
N VAL A 97 17.67 13.10 -5.34
CA VAL A 97 16.99 13.82 -6.42
C VAL A 97 15.53 14.05 -6.03
N VAL A 98 15.03 15.25 -6.25
CA VAL A 98 13.67 15.63 -5.82
C VAL A 98 12.61 14.94 -6.65
N GLU A 99 12.82 14.89 -7.97
CA GLU A 99 11.87 14.29 -8.91
C GLU A 99 12.59 13.80 -10.17
N TYR A 100 11.93 12.85 -10.86
CA TYR A 100 12.44 12.18 -12.04
C TYR A 100 11.37 12.26 -13.14
N LEU A 101 11.65 12.97 -14.23
CA LEU A 101 10.73 13.20 -15.32
C LEU A 101 11.10 12.42 -16.58
N LEU A 102 10.11 11.83 -17.23
CA LEU A 102 10.26 11.11 -18.48
C LEU A 102 10.00 12.04 -19.67
N LYS A 103 10.93 12.10 -20.63
CA LYS A 103 10.73 12.76 -21.93
C LYS A 103 9.79 11.92 -22.83
N PRO A 104 8.91 12.52 -23.63
CA PRO A 104 8.75 13.96 -23.87
C PRO A 104 8.01 14.67 -22.73
N LEU A 105 8.47 15.90 -22.39
CA LEU A 105 7.95 16.70 -21.31
C LEU A 105 6.76 17.55 -21.78
N SER A 106 5.69 17.55 -21.01
CA SER A 106 4.59 18.50 -21.16
C SER A 106 4.80 19.75 -20.30
N VAL A 107 4.01 20.80 -20.55
CA VAL A 107 4.00 21.99 -19.72
C VAL A 107 3.56 21.65 -18.29
N GLU A 108 2.55 20.78 -18.18
CA GLU A 108 2.02 20.30 -16.90
C GLU A 108 3.06 19.54 -16.07
N ASP A 109 3.90 18.72 -16.71
CA ASP A 109 4.97 17.96 -16.01
C ASP A 109 5.99 18.91 -15.36
N ILE A 110 6.42 19.93 -16.09
CA ILE A 110 7.39 20.93 -15.60
C ILE A 110 6.76 21.77 -14.47
N MET A 111 5.51 22.22 -14.63
CA MET A 111 4.82 23.00 -13.59
C MET A 111 4.63 22.19 -12.31
N SER A 112 4.16 20.95 -12.40
CA SER A 112 3.94 20.05 -11.26
C SER A 112 5.23 19.78 -10.48
N VAL A 113 6.33 19.56 -11.21
CA VAL A 113 7.65 19.35 -10.59
C VAL A 113 8.14 20.59 -9.88
N LEU A 114 8.03 21.76 -10.49
CA LEU A 114 8.47 23.01 -9.88
C LEU A 114 7.65 23.35 -8.64
N GLU A 115 6.34 23.06 -8.63
CA GLU A 115 5.49 23.15 -7.44
C GLU A 115 5.96 22.20 -6.34
N THR A 116 6.27 20.94 -6.68
CA THR A 116 6.82 19.95 -5.74
C THR A 116 8.14 20.41 -5.15
N VAL A 117 9.05 20.94 -6.00
CA VAL A 117 10.33 21.47 -5.56
C VAL A 117 10.16 22.71 -4.69
N GLU A 118 9.26 23.63 -5.05
CA GLU A 118 9.00 24.84 -4.25
C GLU A 118 8.45 24.50 -2.88
N ASN A 119 7.51 23.56 -2.81
CA ASN A 119 6.98 23.02 -1.56
C ASN A 119 8.06 22.34 -0.71
N ARG A 120 9.03 21.67 -1.33
CA ARG A 120 10.16 21.04 -0.65
C ARG A 120 11.18 22.07 -0.16
N LEU A 121 11.54 23.07 -0.98
CA LEU A 121 12.46 24.13 -0.61
C LEU A 121 11.91 25.09 0.44
N SER A 122 10.61 25.39 0.40
CA SER A 122 9.95 26.18 1.44
C SER A 122 9.96 25.46 2.80
N LYS A 123 9.81 24.12 2.80
CA LYS A 123 10.00 23.27 3.98
C LYS A 123 11.47 23.18 4.42
N THR A 124 12.43 23.30 3.51
CA THR A 124 13.89 23.23 3.79
C THR A 124 14.46 24.59 4.25
N ARG A 125 13.88 25.71 3.81
CA ARG A 125 14.22 27.06 4.34
C ARG A 125 13.78 27.27 5.78
N ALA A 126 12.69 26.60 6.22
CA ALA A 126 12.47 26.30 7.61
C ALA A 126 13.28 25.02 7.90
N LYS A 127 14.46 25.11 8.50
CA LYS A 127 15.37 23.99 8.84
C LYS A 127 14.74 22.95 9.79
N THR A 128 13.58 22.39 9.45
CA THR A 128 12.93 21.34 10.24
C THR A 128 12.49 20.24 9.30
N VAL A 129 13.27 19.16 9.28
CA VAL A 129 12.81 17.88 8.75
C VAL A 129 11.52 17.53 9.50
N SER A 130 10.40 17.29 8.79
CA SER A 130 9.13 17.07 9.48
C SER A 130 9.22 15.86 10.43
N PRO A 131 8.52 15.88 11.57
CA PRO A 131 8.49 14.72 12.48
C PRO A 131 8.12 13.40 11.76
N GLN A 132 7.26 13.47 10.75
CA GLN A 132 6.89 12.33 9.90
C GLN A 132 8.09 11.75 9.14
N GLN A 133 8.93 12.58 8.55
CA GLN A 133 10.14 12.16 7.81
C GLN A 133 11.21 11.59 8.74
N LEU A 134 11.37 12.19 9.92
CA LEU A 134 12.32 11.69 10.94
C LEU A 134 11.87 10.32 11.45
N LEU A 135 10.59 10.15 11.77
CA LEU A 135 10.04 8.85 12.16
C LEU A 135 10.28 7.80 11.07
N PHE A 136 10.01 8.15 9.82
CA PHE A 136 10.26 7.24 8.69
C PHE A 136 11.74 6.81 8.63
N SER A 137 12.66 7.76 8.79
CA SER A 137 14.10 7.46 8.82
C SER A 137 14.50 6.54 9.98
N LEU A 138 13.86 6.70 11.16
CA LEU A 138 14.08 5.83 12.32
C LEU A 138 13.57 4.41 12.09
N LEU A 139 12.44 4.26 11.39
CA LEU A 139 11.84 2.95 11.15
C LEU A 139 12.54 2.15 10.04
N THR A 140 13.02 2.82 8.99
CA THR A 140 13.59 2.18 7.78
C THR A 140 15.11 2.11 7.79
N GLY A 141 15.79 3.00 8.51
CA GLY A 141 17.25 3.12 8.55
C GLY A 141 17.90 2.47 9.77
N GLU A 142 19.22 2.67 9.87
CA GLU A 142 19.94 2.45 11.12
C GLU A 142 19.58 3.54 12.12
N LEU A 143 19.45 3.17 13.40
CA LEU A 143 19.17 4.09 14.51
C LEU A 143 20.39 5.01 14.75
N LYS A 144 20.48 6.12 14.03
CA LYS A 144 21.52 7.12 14.26
C LYS A 144 21.11 8.02 15.41
N GLU A 145 22.03 8.22 16.38
CA GLU A 145 21.78 9.10 17.54
C GLU A 145 21.34 10.51 17.15
N GLU A 146 21.88 11.04 16.06
CA GLU A 146 21.54 12.38 15.58
C GLU A 146 20.09 12.47 15.11
N THR A 147 19.60 11.46 14.36
CA THR A 147 18.20 11.38 13.91
C THR A 147 17.25 11.22 15.10
N MET A 148 17.63 10.42 16.10
CA MET A 148 16.84 10.29 17.34
C MET A 148 16.77 11.60 18.11
N ARG A 149 17.89 12.35 18.23
CA ARG A 149 17.93 13.67 18.90
C ARG A 149 17.07 14.69 18.15
N GLN A 150 17.15 14.72 16.82
CA GLN A 150 16.32 15.62 16.00
C GLN A 150 14.83 15.28 16.16
N PHE A 151 14.46 14.00 16.07
CA PHE A 151 13.09 13.56 16.28
C PHE A 151 12.58 13.92 17.68
N ALA A 152 13.38 13.67 18.72
CA ALA A 152 13.08 14.05 20.11
C ALA A 152 12.81 15.57 20.24
N GLY A 153 13.61 16.37 19.58
CA GLY A 153 13.44 17.83 19.57
C GLY A 153 12.14 18.27 18.90
N GLU A 154 11.83 17.69 17.74
CA GLU A 154 10.62 18.03 16.97
C GLU A 154 9.32 17.63 17.70
N ILE A 155 9.28 16.46 18.34
CA ILE A 155 8.14 16.03 19.15
C ILE A 155 8.18 16.58 20.59
N ARG A 156 9.14 17.43 20.92
CA ARG A 156 9.34 18.03 22.26
C ARG A 156 9.44 16.97 23.37
N TYR A 157 9.99 15.82 23.04
CA TYR A 157 10.21 14.74 24.01
C TYR A 157 11.20 15.13 25.09
N LYS A 158 10.87 14.85 26.33
CA LYS A 158 11.78 15.03 27.48
C LYS A 158 12.35 13.69 27.90
N ASN A 159 13.66 13.64 28.11
CA ASN A 159 14.35 12.40 28.47
C ASN A 159 13.74 11.76 29.72
N GLY A 160 13.36 10.49 29.62
CA GLY A 160 12.67 9.75 30.68
C GLY A 160 11.15 9.97 30.76
N GLN A 161 10.56 10.70 29.81
CA GLN A 161 9.12 10.85 29.70
C GLN A 161 8.54 9.58 29.10
N GLU A 162 7.47 9.07 29.71
CA GLU A 162 6.69 7.96 29.14
C GLU A 162 5.95 8.43 27.89
N ILE A 163 6.01 7.61 26.83
CA ILE A 163 5.30 7.84 25.57
C ILE A 163 4.27 6.73 25.43
N SER A 164 2.99 7.09 25.32
CA SER A 164 1.92 6.15 25.02
C SER A 164 1.70 6.06 23.50
N LEU A 165 1.71 4.85 22.97
CA LEU A 165 1.60 4.55 21.55
C LEU A 165 0.31 3.78 21.26
N PHE A 166 -0.47 4.26 20.29
CA PHE A 166 -1.59 3.52 19.71
C PHE A 166 -1.32 3.32 18.23
N LEU A 167 -1.31 2.08 17.78
CA LEU A 167 -1.19 1.72 16.38
C LEU A 167 -2.56 1.27 15.88
N ILE A 168 -3.09 1.98 14.90
CA ILE A 168 -4.42 1.75 14.32
C ILE A 168 -4.23 1.33 12.88
N GLN A 169 -4.74 0.15 12.53
CA GLN A 169 -4.70 -0.37 11.16
C GLN A 169 -6.10 -0.38 10.57
N SER A 170 -6.28 0.28 9.43
CA SER A 170 -7.52 0.20 8.65
C SER A 170 -7.58 -1.10 7.87
N GLU A 171 -8.68 -1.82 7.97
CA GLU A 171 -8.96 -3.00 7.13
C GLU A 171 -9.50 -2.58 5.73
N SER A 172 -9.87 -1.31 5.54
CA SER A 172 -10.30 -0.78 4.25
C SER A 172 -9.14 -0.69 3.25
N ILE A 173 -9.42 -1.03 2.00
CA ILE A 173 -8.43 -1.00 0.89
C ILE A 173 -8.17 0.43 0.39
N LEU A 174 -9.01 1.41 0.71
CA LEU A 174 -8.92 2.77 0.21
C LEU A 174 -7.93 3.61 1.02
N GLU A 175 -6.90 4.17 0.37
CA GLU A 175 -5.94 5.11 1.00
C GLU A 175 -6.63 6.35 1.59
N ASP A 176 -7.69 6.84 0.93
CA ASP A 176 -8.46 7.98 1.42
C ASP A 176 -9.12 7.72 2.77
N THR A 177 -9.50 6.47 3.06
CA THR A 177 -10.06 6.09 4.37
C THR A 177 -9.03 6.27 5.48
N THR A 178 -7.77 5.88 5.26
CA THR A 178 -6.71 6.03 6.27
C THR A 178 -6.40 7.51 6.56
N LYS A 179 -6.40 8.36 5.54
CA LYS A 179 -6.21 9.82 5.73
C LYS A 179 -7.37 10.44 6.48
N GLN A 180 -8.62 10.11 6.09
CA GLN A 180 -9.82 10.57 6.79
C GLN A 180 -9.85 10.11 8.25
N MET A 181 -9.41 8.87 8.53
CA MET A 181 -9.27 8.36 9.89
C MET A 181 -8.20 9.14 10.67
N ALA A 182 -7.09 9.50 10.05
CA ALA A 182 -6.03 10.28 10.70
C ALA A 182 -6.50 11.69 11.07
N GLU A 183 -7.26 12.35 10.19
CA GLU A 183 -7.87 13.67 10.47
C GLU A 183 -8.90 13.57 11.61
N LEU A 184 -9.80 12.59 11.56
CA LEU A 184 -10.79 12.35 12.60
C LEU A 184 -10.14 12.05 13.95
N LEU A 185 -9.07 11.24 13.96
CA LEU A 185 -8.29 10.97 15.17
C LEU A 185 -7.71 12.25 15.76
N LYS A 186 -7.14 13.11 14.93
CA LYS A 186 -6.58 14.39 15.37
C LYS A 186 -7.65 15.27 16.01
N ASP A 187 -8.78 15.46 15.34
CA ASP A 187 -9.91 16.26 15.84
C ASP A 187 -10.47 15.70 17.15
N SER A 188 -10.60 14.37 17.24
CA SER A 188 -11.09 13.71 18.43
C SER A 188 -10.13 13.83 19.61
N LEU A 189 -8.81 13.71 19.37
CA LEU A 189 -7.80 13.88 20.41
C LEU A 189 -7.73 15.33 20.93
N GLU A 190 -7.81 16.32 20.05
CA GLU A 190 -7.88 17.75 20.40
C GLU A 190 -9.14 18.05 21.20
N THR A 191 -10.31 17.54 20.79
CA THR A 191 -11.59 17.73 21.49
C THR A 191 -11.57 17.13 22.90
N ASN A 192 -10.80 16.06 23.13
CA ASN A 192 -10.63 15.45 24.44
C ASN A 192 -9.48 16.07 25.25
N CYS A 193 -9.05 17.29 24.90
CA CYS A 193 -8.06 18.10 25.61
C CYS A 193 -6.66 17.47 25.71
N LEU A 194 -6.29 16.60 24.80
CA LEU A 194 -4.90 16.14 24.68
C LEU A 194 -4.10 17.21 23.95
N THR A 195 -3.04 17.71 24.59
CA THR A 195 -2.27 18.86 24.09
C THR A 195 -0.93 18.48 23.50
N SER A 196 -0.43 17.30 23.85
CA SER A 196 0.89 16.80 23.45
C SER A 196 0.76 15.44 22.78
N PHE A 197 0.31 15.42 21.53
CA PHE A 197 0.23 14.21 20.74
C PHE A 197 0.66 14.45 19.28
N TYR A 198 1.01 13.36 18.61
CA TYR A 198 1.36 13.33 17.20
C TYR A 198 0.66 12.16 16.52
N THR A 199 0.20 12.37 15.29
CA THR A 199 -0.35 11.33 14.42
C THR A 199 0.54 11.15 13.21
N PHE A 200 0.98 9.91 12.97
CA PHE A 200 1.88 9.56 11.87
C PHE A 200 1.23 8.51 10.98
N LEU A 201 1.25 8.72 9.68
CA LEU A 201 0.89 7.70 8.71
C LEU A 201 2.12 6.80 8.47
N LEU A 202 2.00 5.50 8.77
CA LEU A 202 3.07 4.58 8.49
C LEU A 202 3.02 4.14 7.02
N PRO A 203 4.18 4.08 6.35
CA PRO A 203 4.25 3.69 4.96
C PRO A 203 3.91 2.21 4.79
N TYR A 204 3.22 1.89 3.69
CA TYR A 204 2.92 0.54 3.17
C TYR A 204 1.82 -0.28 3.87
N GLU A 205 1.35 0.07 5.08
CA GLU A 205 0.47 -0.83 5.85
C GLU A 205 -0.87 -0.23 6.27
N ARG A 206 -1.30 0.92 5.71
CA ARG A 206 -2.56 1.59 6.10
C ARG A 206 -2.69 1.78 7.60
N GLN A 207 -1.56 2.08 8.24
CA GLN A 207 -1.45 2.21 9.67
C GLN A 207 -1.26 3.67 10.08
N ILE A 208 -1.89 4.02 11.18
CA ILE A 208 -1.75 5.31 11.85
C ILE A 208 -1.13 5.06 13.21
N LEU A 209 0.03 5.65 13.45
CA LEU A 209 0.63 5.67 14.78
C LEU A 209 0.22 6.96 15.49
N VAL A 210 -0.45 6.83 16.61
CA VAL A 210 -0.73 7.94 17.55
C VAL A 210 0.28 7.86 18.68
N MET A 211 1.02 8.92 18.88
CA MET A 211 2.03 9.07 19.94
C MET A 211 1.55 10.15 20.90
N ILE A 212 1.39 9.84 22.19
CA ILE A 212 0.88 10.75 23.22
C ILE A 212 1.97 10.94 24.27
N LEU A 213 2.29 12.23 24.55
CA LEU A 213 3.33 12.65 25.49
C LEU A 213 2.74 13.46 26.68
N ASP A 214 1.44 13.48 26.88
CA ASP A 214 0.75 14.34 27.87
C ASP A 214 0.95 13.91 29.33
N GLY A 215 1.62 12.78 29.60
CA GLY A 215 1.78 12.25 30.95
C GLY A 215 0.44 11.76 31.57
N GLN A 216 -0.59 11.55 30.76
CA GLN A 216 -1.85 10.99 31.22
C GLN A 216 -1.68 9.52 31.60
N SER A 217 -2.47 9.05 32.57
CA SER A 217 -2.37 7.64 32.94
C SER A 217 -2.80 6.73 31.81
N ILE A 218 -2.06 5.62 31.62
CA ILE A 218 -2.37 4.58 30.62
C ILE A 218 -3.83 4.14 30.70
N ARG A 219 -4.36 3.98 31.93
CA ARG A 219 -5.75 3.58 32.15
C ARG A 219 -6.73 4.61 31.59
N TYR A 220 -6.45 5.90 31.75
CA TYR A 220 -7.29 6.96 31.19
C TYR A 220 -7.25 6.92 29.66
N LEU A 221 -6.07 6.83 29.07
CA LEU A 221 -5.92 6.80 27.61
C LEU A 221 -6.60 5.58 26.98
N LYS A 222 -6.39 4.37 27.55
CA LYS A 222 -7.09 3.17 27.08
C LYS A 222 -8.61 3.32 27.16
N ASN A 223 -9.13 3.86 28.28
CA ASN A 223 -10.57 4.11 28.43
C ASN A 223 -11.08 5.14 27.42
N LEU A 224 -10.38 6.25 27.20
CA LEU A 224 -10.72 7.25 26.21
C LEU A 224 -10.81 6.64 24.81
N PHE A 225 -9.80 5.89 24.41
CA PHE A 225 -9.82 5.20 23.12
C PHE A 225 -10.98 4.21 23.05
N GLN A 226 -11.15 3.33 24.03
CA GLN A 226 -12.17 2.28 24.01
C GLN A 226 -13.60 2.84 23.99
N THR A 227 -13.89 3.92 24.71
CA THR A 227 -15.27 4.41 24.89
C THR A 227 -15.70 5.50 23.91
N ARG A 228 -14.76 6.27 23.37
CA ARG A 228 -15.04 7.40 22.48
C ARG A 228 -14.43 7.22 21.10
N ILE A 229 -13.10 7.16 21.02
CA ILE A 229 -12.38 7.19 19.74
C ILE A 229 -12.75 6.00 18.87
N LEU A 230 -12.83 4.78 19.46
CA LEU A 230 -13.22 3.59 18.70
C LEU A 230 -14.66 3.67 18.17
N LYS A 231 -15.56 4.36 18.86
CA LYS A 231 -16.93 4.58 18.37
C LYS A 231 -16.96 5.44 17.11
N GLU A 232 -16.21 6.54 17.13
CA GLU A 232 -16.12 7.48 16.01
C GLU A 232 -15.44 6.82 14.79
N LEU A 233 -14.39 6.03 15.03
CA LEU A 233 -13.71 5.30 13.97
C LEU A 233 -14.57 4.22 13.31
N LYS A 234 -15.41 3.52 14.08
CA LYS A 234 -16.32 2.48 13.56
C LYS A 234 -17.33 3.00 12.53
N GLU A 235 -17.67 4.28 12.56
CA GLU A 235 -18.51 4.92 11.55
C GLU A 235 -17.81 5.05 10.18
N LYS A 236 -16.49 4.96 10.15
CA LYS A 236 -15.66 5.10 8.95
C LYS A 236 -15.19 3.75 8.37
N GLY A 237 -15.29 2.67 9.12
CA GLY A 237 -14.92 1.34 8.66
C GLY A 237 -14.37 0.44 9.76
N GLU A 238 -13.95 -0.74 9.34
CA GLU A 238 -13.32 -1.71 10.23
C GLU A 238 -11.84 -1.40 10.43
N PHE A 239 -11.37 -1.57 11.66
CA PHE A 239 -9.98 -1.33 12.02
C PHE A 239 -9.54 -2.19 13.21
N LEU A 240 -8.23 -2.31 13.35
CA LEU A 240 -7.55 -2.98 14.45
C LEU A 240 -6.76 -1.94 15.24
N ILE A 241 -6.58 -2.16 16.54
CA ILE A 241 -5.83 -1.23 17.38
C ILE A 241 -4.96 -1.99 18.38
N SER A 242 -3.69 -1.60 18.48
CA SER A 242 -2.79 -2.05 19.54
C SER A 242 -2.24 -0.88 20.34
N PHE A 243 -1.84 -1.16 21.57
CA PHE A 243 -1.31 -0.19 22.53
C PHE A 243 -0.01 -0.70 23.14
N GLU A 244 0.97 0.20 23.27
CA GLU A 244 2.18 0.01 24.08
C GLU A 244 2.64 1.34 24.69
N SER A 245 3.49 1.27 25.72
CA SER A 245 4.20 2.43 26.26
C SER A 245 5.70 2.20 26.24
N ILE A 246 6.45 3.29 26.02
CA ILE A 246 7.91 3.30 26.00
C ILE A 246 8.46 4.44 26.83
N ASN A 247 9.69 4.26 27.32
CA ASN A 247 10.41 5.30 28.08
C ASN A 247 11.55 5.94 27.27
N GLY A 248 11.74 5.54 26.01
CA GLY A 248 12.80 6.03 25.16
C GLY A 248 12.52 5.90 23.68
N ILE A 249 12.91 6.92 22.90
CA ILE A 249 12.74 6.94 21.45
C ILE A 249 13.49 5.78 20.75
N GLY A 250 14.60 5.31 21.35
CA GLY A 250 15.36 4.17 20.83
C GLY A 250 14.57 2.86 20.74
N GLU A 251 13.51 2.73 21.53
CA GLU A 251 12.64 1.54 21.56
C GLU A 251 11.56 1.56 20.45
N LEU A 252 11.33 2.72 19.80
CA LEU A 252 10.22 2.92 18.86
C LEU A 252 10.14 1.86 17.78
N LYS A 253 11.25 1.55 17.11
CA LYS A 253 11.29 0.61 15.99
C LYS A 253 10.84 -0.80 16.41
N ASP A 254 11.37 -1.28 17.50
CA ASP A 254 11.10 -2.64 17.98
C ASP A 254 9.68 -2.74 18.55
N VAL A 255 9.24 -1.69 19.28
CA VAL A 255 7.90 -1.66 19.85
C VAL A 255 6.82 -1.51 18.77
N ILE A 256 7.03 -0.69 17.74
CA ILE A 256 6.07 -0.62 16.63
C ILE A 256 5.95 -1.97 15.92
N ARG A 257 7.06 -2.67 15.70
CA ARG A 257 7.03 -4.04 15.14
C ARG A 257 6.27 -5.01 16.04
N GLN A 258 6.52 -4.97 17.34
CA GLN A 258 5.77 -5.76 18.32
C GLN A 258 4.27 -5.42 18.31
N MET A 259 3.91 -4.14 18.18
CA MET A 259 2.52 -3.70 18.06
C MET A 259 1.86 -4.22 16.77
N GLN A 260 2.58 -4.25 15.66
CA GLN A 260 2.11 -4.84 14.39
C GLN A 260 1.83 -6.33 14.55
N ASP A 261 2.74 -7.08 15.16
CA ASP A 261 2.54 -8.50 15.45
C ASP A 261 1.33 -8.71 16.38
N SER A 262 1.16 -7.84 17.36
CA SER A 262 0.05 -7.87 18.32
C SER A 262 -1.32 -7.67 17.67
N LEU A 263 -1.42 -6.86 16.59
CA LEU A 263 -2.69 -6.64 15.89
C LEU A 263 -3.32 -7.94 15.38
N SER A 264 -2.52 -8.96 15.06
CA SER A 264 -3.03 -10.27 14.63
C SER A 264 -3.96 -10.92 15.66
N TYR A 265 -3.76 -10.65 16.95
CA TYR A 265 -4.58 -11.19 18.04
C TYR A 265 -5.99 -10.61 18.10
N SER A 266 -6.27 -9.50 17.41
CA SER A 266 -7.64 -8.98 17.22
C SER A 266 -8.57 -10.05 16.63
N PHE A 267 -8.02 -10.98 15.85
CA PHE A 267 -8.71 -12.14 15.30
C PHE A 267 -9.45 -13.00 16.36
N LEU A 268 -9.02 -12.98 17.60
CA LEU A 268 -9.61 -13.78 18.67
C LEU A 268 -10.84 -13.13 19.33
N PHE A 269 -11.11 -11.89 19.00
CA PHE A 269 -12.19 -11.11 19.60
C PHE A 269 -13.28 -10.80 18.58
N THR A 270 -14.53 -10.84 19.02
CA THR A 270 -15.70 -10.50 18.20
C THR A 270 -15.93 -8.99 18.10
N GLU A 271 -15.47 -8.25 19.09
CA GLU A 271 -15.56 -6.80 19.13
C GLU A 271 -14.17 -6.17 19.05
N CYS A 272 -14.07 -5.01 18.43
CA CYS A 272 -12.83 -4.26 18.40
C CYS A 272 -12.41 -3.88 19.83
N CYS A 273 -11.25 -4.32 20.24
CA CYS A 273 -10.64 -4.00 21.51
C CYS A 273 -9.18 -3.59 21.32
N ILE A 274 -8.65 -2.89 22.31
CA ILE A 274 -7.24 -2.50 22.32
C ILE A 274 -6.41 -3.73 22.68
N ILE A 275 -5.55 -4.16 21.77
CA ILE A 275 -4.63 -5.27 21.98
C ILE A 275 -3.32 -4.74 22.57
N ASP A 276 -2.93 -5.28 23.70
CA ASP A 276 -1.65 -5.01 24.34
C ASP A 276 -1.00 -6.31 24.86
N GLN A 277 0.23 -6.21 25.30
CA GLN A 277 0.97 -7.37 25.80
C GLN A 277 0.37 -7.97 27.09
N GLU A 278 -0.29 -7.16 27.89
CA GLU A 278 -0.95 -7.64 29.11
C GLU A 278 -2.15 -8.53 28.75
N LEU A 279 -2.96 -8.07 27.80
CA LEU A 279 -4.09 -8.85 27.27
C LEU A 279 -3.59 -10.16 26.63
N ILE A 280 -2.55 -10.09 25.78
CA ILE A 280 -2.01 -11.28 25.10
C ILE A 280 -1.44 -12.30 26.11
N LYS A 281 -0.71 -11.87 27.14
CA LYS A 281 -0.18 -12.74 28.19
C LYS A 281 -1.28 -13.38 29.03
N GLY A 282 -2.44 -12.73 29.15
CA GLY A 282 -3.62 -13.27 29.80
C GLY A 282 -4.41 -14.31 29.00
N LEU A 283 -4.10 -14.47 27.69
CA LEU A 283 -4.79 -15.43 26.83
C LEU A 283 -4.31 -16.86 27.13
N THR A 284 -5.26 -17.77 27.21
CA THR A 284 -4.99 -19.22 27.23
C THR A 284 -5.33 -19.78 25.87
N PHE A 285 -4.44 -20.57 25.30
CA PHE A 285 -4.59 -21.19 23.98
C PHE A 285 -4.87 -22.68 24.12
N GLU A 286 -5.73 -23.17 23.24
CA GLU A 286 -5.98 -24.59 23.05
C GLU A 286 -5.04 -25.08 21.96
N ARG A 287 -4.25 -26.10 22.26
CA ARG A 287 -3.41 -26.71 21.21
C ARG A 287 -4.29 -27.44 20.21
N ILE A 288 -4.22 -27.03 18.94
CA ILE A 288 -4.96 -27.64 17.84
C ILE A 288 -3.97 -28.33 16.92
N ASP A 289 -4.09 -29.65 16.82
CA ASP A 289 -3.41 -30.39 15.77
C ASP A 289 -4.20 -30.30 14.48
N TYR A 290 -3.51 -30.26 13.35
CA TYR A 290 -4.17 -30.18 12.03
C TYR A 290 -5.04 -31.42 11.78
N PRO A 291 -6.35 -31.25 11.44
CA PRO A 291 -7.26 -32.39 11.30
C PRO A 291 -7.12 -33.05 9.93
N GLU A 292 -6.10 -33.89 9.73
CA GLU A 292 -5.82 -34.58 8.46
C GLU A 292 -7.01 -35.40 7.96
N TYR A 293 -7.81 -35.93 8.87
CA TYR A 293 -9.00 -36.71 8.50
C TYR A 293 -10.07 -35.88 7.80
N LEU A 294 -10.19 -34.57 8.14
CA LEU A 294 -11.08 -33.65 7.44
C LEU A 294 -10.56 -33.33 6.04
N GLU A 295 -9.23 -33.15 5.89
CA GLU A 295 -8.60 -32.97 4.59
C GLU A 295 -8.84 -34.19 3.68
N HIS A 296 -8.59 -35.39 4.20
CA HIS A 296 -8.87 -36.63 3.44
C HIS A 296 -10.37 -36.80 3.14
N GLY A 297 -11.21 -36.44 4.11
CA GLY A 297 -12.67 -36.49 3.94
C GLY A 297 -13.15 -35.58 2.83
N VAL A 298 -12.76 -34.29 2.86
CA VAL A 298 -13.20 -33.33 1.85
C VAL A 298 -12.68 -33.67 0.45
N LYS A 299 -11.42 -34.11 0.33
CA LYS A 299 -10.88 -34.60 -0.96
C LYS A 299 -11.69 -35.76 -1.56
N ARG A 300 -12.12 -36.70 -0.70
CA ARG A 300 -13.01 -37.81 -1.13
C ARG A 300 -14.36 -37.31 -1.58
N GLU A 301 -15.00 -36.41 -0.82
CA GLU A 301 -16.31 -35.86 -1.17
C GLU A 301 -16.25 -35.03 -2.48
N ILE A 302 -15.16 -34.30 -2.73
CA ILE A 302 -14.91 -33.60 -4.00
C ILE A 302 -14.82 -34.59 -5.17
N LYS A 303 -14.04 -35.67 -5.01
CA LYS A 303 -13.90 -36.70 -6.05
C LYS A 303 -15.22 -37.42 -6.35
N ASN A 304 -16.09 -37.55 -5.37
CA ASN A 304 -17.42 -38.15 -5.51
C ASN A 304 -18.49 -37.15 -6.01
N GLY A 305 -18.19 -35.89 -6.17
CA GLY A 305 -19.15 -34.85 -6.53
C GLY A 305 -20.20 -34.57 -5.45
N ASN A 306 -19.95 -34.98 -4.19
CA ASN A 306 -20.89 -34.86 -3.08
C ASN A 306 -20.79 -33.48 -2.40
N GLN A 307 -21.58 -32.53 -2.87
CA GLN A 307 -21.56 -31.13 -2.40
C GLN A 307 -21.94 -31.02 -0.93
N ASP A 308 -22.94 -31.74 -0.44
CA ASP A 308 -23.33 -31.74 0.97
C ASP A 308 -22.22 -32.32 1.86
N GLY A 309 -21.50 -33.32 1.37
CA GLY A 309 -20.31 -33.84 2.02
C GLY A 309 -19.20 -32.81 2.14
N ILE A 310 -18.94 -32.05 1.08
CA ILE A 310 -17.92 -30.95 1.10
C ILE A 310 -18.30 -29.89 2.12
N ARG A 311 -19.55 -29.40 2.10
CA ARG A 311 -20.04 -28.39 3.06
C ARG A 311 -19.93 -28.89 4.50
N ARG A 312 -20.28 -30.15 4.74
CA ARG A 312 -20.18 -30.74 6.08
C ARG A 312 -18.74 -30.81 6.57
N MET A 313 -17.78 -31.22 5.72
CA MET A 313 -16.37 -31.26 6.09
C MET A 313 -15.81 -29.85 6.33
N ALA A 314 -16.19 -28.88 5.48
CA ALA A 314 -15.82 -27.48 5.66
C ALA A 314 -16.39 -26.88 6.96
N GLY A 315 -17.64 -27.16 7.31
CA GLY A 315 -18.25 -26.71 8.57
C GLY A 315 -17.57 -27.34 9.80
N LEU A 316 -17.22 -28.62 9.75
CA LEU A 316 -16.46 -29.27 10.81
C LEU A 316 -15.05 -28.67 10.96
N PHE A 317 -14.43 -28.28 9.85
CA PHE A 317 -13.13 -27.61 9.90
C PHE A 317 -13.24 -26.21 10.53
N GLU A 318 -14.26 -25.43 10.17
CA GLU A 318 -14.57 -24.16 10.82
C GLU A 318 -14.70 -24.31 12.32
N GLU A 319 -15.53 -25.27 12.78
CA GLU A 319 -15.80 -25.51 14.20
C GLU A 319 -14.56 -25.98 14.95
N GLN A 320 -13.77 -26.88 14.38
CA GLN A 320 -12.64 -27.51 15.05
C GLN A 320 -11.33 -26.73 14.95
N VAL A 321 -11.21 -25.79 13.99
CA VAL A 321 -9.99 -25.02 13.76
C VAL A 321 -10.25 -23.51 13.83
N ILE A 322 -11.13 -22.96 12.99
CA ILE A 322 -11.25 -21.51 12.83
C ILE A 322 -11.88 -20.85 14.05
N LEU A 323 -12.87 -21.49 14.65
CA LEU A 323 -13.59 -20.96 15.82
C LEU A 323 -12.90 -21.25 17.14
N ARG A 324 -11.83 -22.04 17.13
CA ARG A 324 -11.11 -22.38 18.36
C ARG A 324 -10.25 -21.23 18.86
N ARG A 325 -9.83 -21.33 20.12
CA ARG A 325 -9.00 -20.34 20.80
C ARG A 325 -7.53 -20.73 20.76
N GLU A 326 -6.95 -20.70 19.56
CA GLU A 326 -5.53 -20.93 19.32
C GLU A 326 -4.90 -19.64 18.79
N ARG A 327 -3.59 -19.60 18.68
CA ARG A 327 -2.85 -18.47 18.09
C ARG A 327 -3.33 -18.21 16.67
N PRO A 328 -3.63 -16.96 16.31
CA PRO A 328 -4.17 -16.61 14.99
C PRO A 328 -3.34 -17.15 13.82
N GLU A 329 -2.03 -17.14 13.96
CA GLU A 329 -1.10 -17.67 12.96
C GLU A 329 -1.31 -19.16 12.71
N ILE A 330 -1.51 -19.97 13.76
CA ILE A 330 -1.75 -21.41 13.65
C ILE A 330 -3.09 -21.66 12.96
N ILE A 331 -4.13 -20.96 13.37
CA ILE A 331 -5.47 -21.05 12.74
C ILE A 331 -5.39 -20.72 11.25
N LYS A 332 -4.75 -19.60 10.91
CA LYS A 332 -4.60 -19.15 9.53
C LYS A 332 -3.80 -20.16 8.69
N ASN A 333 -2.68 -20.65 9.19
CA ASN A 333 -1.85 -21.63 8.50
C ASN A 333 -2.59 -22.95 8.27
N HIS A 334 -3.32 -23.46 9.26
CA HIS A 334 -4.15 -24.66 9.11
C HIS A 334 -5.25 -24.44 8.07
N THR A 335 -5.88 -23.26 8.08
CA THR A 335 -6.95 -22.95 7.11
C THR A 335 -6.40 -22.85 5.69
N VAL A 336 -5.26 -22.21 5.50
CA VAL A 336 -4.61 -22.13 4.18
C VAL A 336 -4.27 -23.54 3.67
N ARG A 337 -3.67 -24.38 4.50
CA ARG A 337 -3.37 -25.78 4.14
C ARG A 337 -4.63 -26.52 3.70
N PHE A 338 -5.72 -26.42 4.47
CA PHE A 338 -6.99 -27.08 4.16
C PHE A 338 -7.60 -26.56 2.85
N VAL A 339 -7.64 -25.25 2.66
CA VAL A 339 -8.15 -24.60 1.44
C VAL A 339 -7.33 -25.00 0.21
N MET A 340 -6.00 -24.97 0.32
CA MET A 340 -5.12 -25.40 -0.79
C MET A 340 -5.36 -26.86 -1.18
N ALA A 341 -5.51 -27.75 -0.20
CA ALA A 341 -5.78 -29.16 -0.45
C ALA A 341 -7.11 -29.39 -1.17
N ILE A 342 -8.15 -28.59 -0.87
CA ILE A 342 -9.44 -28.59 -1.56
C ILE A 342 -9.29 -28.10 -3.00
N LEU A 343 -8.63 -26.97 -3.18
CA LEU A 343 -8.47 -26.33 -4.49
C LEU A 343 -7.64 -27.18 -5.44
N ASP A 344 -6.57 -27.81 -4.96
CA ASP A 344 -5.75 -28.73 -5.76
C ASP A 344 -6.57 -29.93 -6.24
N THR A 345 -7.39 -30.51 -5.34
CA THR A 345 -8.26 -31.64 -5.70
C THR A 345 -9.37 -31.22 -6.68
N ALA A 346 -9.95 -30.04 -6.50
CA ALA A 346 -10.97 -29.51 -7.40
C ALA A 346 -10.38 -29.21 -8.80
N ARG A 347 -9.14 -28.71 -8.85
CA ARG A 347 -8.42 -28.42 -10.10
C ARG A 347 -8.17 -29.69 -10.93
N GLU A 348 -7.84 -30.80 -10.30
CA GLU A 348 -7.67 -32.07 -11.00
C GLU A 348 -8.94 -32.52 -11.73
N LEU A 349 -10.13 -32.17 -11.22
CA LEU A 349 -11.42 -32.59 -11.75
C LEU A 349 -12.06 -31.54 -12.69
N MET A 350 -11.77 -30.26 -12.51
CA MET A 350 -12.38 -29.16 -13.26
C MET A 350 -11.43 -28.66 -14.35
N LYS A 351 -11.36 -29.35 -15.48
CA LYS A 351 -10.43 -29.12 -16.60
C LYS A 351 -10.46 -27.74 -17.27
N GLU A 352 -11.39 -26.83 -16.95
CA GLU A 352 -11.60 -25.57 -17.70
C GLU A 352 -11.91 -24.33 -16.87
N LYS A 353 -11.77 -24.32 -15.55
CA LYS A 353 -12.01 -23.08 -14.79
C LYS A 353 -10.70 -22.49 -14.29
N ASP A 354 -10.45 -21.25 -14.73
CA ASP A 354 -9.35 -20.42 -14.21
C ASP A 354 -9.65 -19.96 -12.75
N ILE A 355 -9.57 -20.94 -11.85
CA ILE A 355 -9.80 -20.74 -10.41
C ILE A 355 -8.62 -19.96 -9.78
N ASP A 356 -7.45 -19.96 -10.45
CA ASP A 356 -6.17 -19.52 -9.90
C ASP A 356 -6.12 -18.06 -9.41
N GLY A 357 -6.73 -17.15 -10.13
CA GLY A 357 -6.68 -15.73 -9.73
C GLY A 357 -7.57 -15.38 -8.52
N LEU A 358 -8.76 -16.01 -8.37
CA LEU A 358 -9.71 -15.67 -7.30
C LEU A 358 -9.29 -16.24 -5.96
N TYR A 359 -8.89 -17.48 -5.90
CA TYR A 359 -8.49 -18.02 -4.63
C TYR A 359 -7.20 -17.38 -4.12
N GLN A 360 -6.26 -16.98 -5.03
CA GLN A 360 -5.09 -16.20 -4.63
C GLN A 360 -5.48 -14.85 -4.03
N TYR A 361 -6.48 -14.18 -4.62
CA TYR A 361 -7.01 -12.94 -4.04
C TYR A 361 -7.64 -13.19 -2.66
N LEU A 362 -8.56 -14.14 -2.56
CA LEU A 362 -9.25 -14.44 -1.31
C LEU A 362 -8.31 -14.97 -0.22
N LEU A 363 -7.33 -15.83 -0.57
CA LEU A 363 -6.31 -16.28 0.35
C LEU A 363 -5.42 -15.14 0.84
N ASN A 364 -5.03 -14.24 -0.06
CA ASN A 364 -4.22 -13.08 0.30
C ASN A 364 -4.97 -12.15 1.27
N ASP A 365 -6.27 -11.94 1.02
CA ASP A 365 -7.14 -11.15 1.86
C ASP A 365 -7.39 -11.85 3.21
N MET A 366 -7.65 -13.15 3.21
CA MET A 366 -7.75 -13.96 4.42
C MET A 366 -6.50 -13.87 5.29
N MET A 367 -5.31 -13.98 4.70
CA MET A 367 -4.06 -13.95 5.49
C MET A 367 -3.78 -12.58 6.10
N LYS A 368 -4.21 -11.50 5.43
CA LYS A 368 -3.97 -10.13 5.88
C LYS A 368 -4.99 -9.64 6.91
N THR A 369 -6.24 -10.09 6.84
CA THR A 369 -7.26 -9.61 7.78
C THR A 369 -6.98 -10.02 9.21
N GLY A 370 -7.15 -9.08 10.14
CA GLY A 370 -7.18 -9.34 11.58
C GLY A 370 -8.58 -9.59 12.13
N ILE A 371 -9.61 -9.60 11.29
CA ILE A 371 -11.01 -9.75 11.68
C ILE A 371 -11.49 -11.16 11.32
N ARG A 372 -11.89 -11.93 12.34
CA ARG A 372 -12.35 -13.32 12.16
C ARG A 372 -13.57 -13.42 11.25
N GLU A 373 -14.50 -12.49 11.34
CA GLU A 373 -15.71 -12.51 10.50
C GLU A 373 -15.37 -12.33 9.01
N VAL A 374 -14.47 -11.41 8.67
CA VAL A 374 -13.97 -11.21 7.30
C VAL A 374 -13.23 -12.48 6.81
N PHE A 375 -12.44 -13.08 7.68
CA PHE A 375 -11.74 -14.34 7.40
C PHE A 375 -12.72 -15.49 7.09
N LEU A 376 -13.73 -15.66 7.93
CA LEU A 376 -14.77 -16.68 7.72
C LEU A 376 -15.57 -16.45 6.44
N ASN A 377 -15.95 -15.21 6.15
CA ASN A 377 -16.64 -14.86 4.93
C ASN A 377 -15.81 -15.25 3.69
N ASN A 378 -14.51 -14.97 3.70
CA ASN A 378 -13.61 -15.35 2.60
C ASN A 378 -13.41 -16.86 2.53
N TYR A 379 -13.30 -17.55 3.67
CA TYR A 379 -13.27 -19.01 3.72
C TYR A 379 -14.49 -19.63 3.04
N TRP A 380 -15.69 -19.19 3.41
CA TRP A 380 -16.93 -19.71 2.82
C TRP A 380 -17.12 -19.31 1.34
N LYS A 381 -16.65 -18.11 0.95
CA LYS A 381 -16.59 -17.73 -0.47
C LYS A 381 -15.73 -18.72 -1.28
N ILE A 382 -14.58 -19.13 -0.75
CA ILE A 382 -13.72 -20.12 -1.40
C ILE A 382 -14.42 -21.49 -1.45
N MET A 383 -15.07 -21.93 -0.36
CA MET A 383 -15.82 -23.17 -0.35
C MET A 383 -16.96 -23.19 -1.37
N GLY A 384 -17.68 -22.08 -1.53
CA GLY A 384 -18.72 -21.89 -2.54
C GLY A 384 -18.23 -22.04 -3.99
N LEU A 385 -16.95 -21.76 -4.26
CA LEU A 385 -16.37 -21.97 -5.60
C LEU A 385 -16.21 -23.47 -5.97
N VAL A 386 -16.04 -24.29 -4.95
CA VAL A 386 -15.82 -25.74 -5.11
C VAL A 386 -17.16 -26.50 -5.07
N THR A 387 -18.13 -25.98 -4.31
CA THR A 387 -19.51 -26.48 -4.31
C THR A 387 -20.29 -25.75 -5.39
N ASP A 388 -20.55 -26.36 -6.53
CA ASP A 388 -21.31 -25.78 -7.66
C ASP A 388 -22.74 -25.41 -7.21
N GLU A 389 -22.97 -24.16 -6.80
CA GLU A 389 -24.33 -23.64 -6.53
C GLU A 389 -25.09 -23.26 -7.82
N ARG A 390 -24.92 -24.00 -8.91
CA ARG A 390 -25.53 -23.69 -10.20
C ARG A 390 -26.98 -24.14 -10.36
N ASP A 391 -27.55 -24.85 -9.39
CA ASP A 391 -28.91 -25.34 -9.46
C ASP A 391 -29.82 -24.86 -8.33
N SER A 392 -30.16 -23.59 -8.35
CA SER A 392 -31.44 -23.11 -7.81
C SER A 392 -31.76 -21.73 -8.34
N GLY A 393 -32.75 -21.63 -9.17
CA GLY A 393 -33.25 -20.55 -10.01
C GLY A 393 -33.53 -19.16 -9.41
N ALA A 394 -32.78 -18.71 -8.43
CA ALA A 394 -32.58 -17.31 -8.06
C ALA A 394 -31.14 -17.17 -7.57
N LEU A 395 -30.31 -16.51 -8.37
CA LEU A 395 -28.97 -16.12 -7.93
C LEU A 395 -29.10 -15.29 -6.65
N THR A 396 -28.57 -15.78 -5.54
CA THR A 396 -28.39 -14.98 -4.34
C THR A 396 -27.43 -13.82 -4.67
N ASP A 397 -27.47 -12.71 -3.91
CA ASP A 397 -26.58 -11.57 -4.11
C ASP A 397 -25.10 -12.00 -4.23
N ASN A 398 -24.69 -13.01 -3.48
CA ASN A 398 -23.34 -13.59 -3.52
C ASN A 398 -23.06 -14.34 -4.84
N GLY A 399 -24.03 -15.08 -5.38
CA GLY A 399 -23.91 -15.77 -6.67
C GLY A 399 -23.77 -14.79 -7.84
N MET A 400 -24.47 -13.65 -7.79
CA MET A 400 -24.33 -12.58 -8.80
C MET A 400 -22.92 -12.00 -8.83
N ILE A 401 -22.35 -11.72 -7.65
CA ILE A 401 -20.99 -11.18 -7.55
C ILE A 401 -19.94 -12.19 -8.04
N LEU A 402 -20.10 -13.47 -7.74
CA LEU A 402 -19.23 -14.53 -8.26
C LEU A 402 -19.26 -14.62 -9.78
N ASN A 403 -20.45 -14.50 -10.40
CA ASN A 403 -20.58 -14.46 -11.85
C ASN A 403 -19.92 -13.21 -12.46
N VAL A 404 -20.06 -12.06 -11.82
CA VAL A 404 -19.38 -10.83 -12.24
C VAL A 404 -17.86 -10.95 -12.15
N ILE A 405 -17.35 -11.54 -11.10
CA ILE A 405 -15.90 -11.81 -10.95
C ILE A 405 -15.43 -12.82 -12.03
N GLY A 406 -16.21 -13.86 -12.31
CA GLY A 406 -15.95 -14.79 -13.41
C GLY A 406 -15.89 -14.08 -14.77
N PHE A 407 -16.84 -13.16 -15.02
CA PHE A 407 -16.86 -12.33 -16.23
C PHE A 407 -15.62 -11.43 -16.35
N ILE A 408 -15.25 -10.74 -15.29
CA ILE A 408 -14.02 -9.91 -15.25
C ILE A 408 -12.81 -10.76 -15.67
N ARG A 409 -12.67 -11.96 -15.15
CA ARG A 409 -11.54 -12.84 -15.41
C ARG A 409 -11.44 -13.32 -16.83
N GLN A 410 -12.57 -13.68 -17.42
CA GLN A 410 -12.62 -14.14 -18.81
C GLN A 410 -12.40 -13.00 -19.79
N ASN A 411 -12.71 -11.77 -19.38
CA ASN A 411 -12.76 -10.61 -20.28
C ASN A 411 -11.85 -9.45 -19.89
N TYR A 412 -11.03 -9.54 -18.81
CA TYR A 412 -10.19 -8.45 -18.31
C TYR A 412 -9.28 -7.82 -19.38
N ALA A 413 -8.82 -8.62 -20.33
CA ALA A 413 -7.96 -8.17 -21.43
C ALA A 413 -8.72 -7.32 -22.47
N ARG A 414 -10.05 -7.29 -22.41
CA ARG A 414 -10.91 -6.49 -23.29
C ARG A 414 -11.45 -5.26 -22.56
N GLU A 415 -12.09 -4.38 -23.30
CA GLU A 415 -12.85 -3.29 -22.71
C GLU A 415 -14.15 -3.84 -22.14
N ILE A 416 -14.25 -3.88 -20.83
CA ILE A 416 -15.45 -4.27 -20.11
C ILE A 416 -15.89 -3.18 -19.16
N SER A 417 -17.19 -3.01 -19.00
CA SER A 417 -17.81 -1.99 -18.16
C SER A 417 -18.68 -2.63 -17.06
N LEU A 418 -19.05 -1.84 -16.07
CA LEU A 418 -20.04 -2.22 -15.06
C LEU A 418 -21.40 -2.58 -15.71
N THR A 419 -21.74 -1.92 -16.81
CA THR A 419 -22.99 -2.17 -17.57
C THR A 419 -22.99 -3.59 -18.16
N ASP A 420 -21.90 -3.98 -18.82
CA ASP A 420 -21.76 -5.33 -19.38
C ASP A 420 -21.86 -6.42 -18.29
N ALA A 421 -21.26 -6.14 -17.13
CA ALA A 421 -21.34 -7.05 -16.01
C ALA A 421 -22.74 -7.12 -15.38
N ALA A 422 -23.48 -5.99 -15.37
CA ALA A 422 -24.86 -5.94 -14.87
C ALA A 422 -25.83 -6.69 -15.78
N GLU A 423 -25.67 -6.55 -17.10
CA GLU A 423 -26.45 -7.30 -18.10
C GLU A 423 -26.25 -8.80 -17.96
N LEU A 424 -25.01 -9.26 -17.71
CA LEU A 424 -24.70 -10.67 -17.52
C LEU A 424 -25.50 -11.31 -16.37
N VAL A 425 -25.69 -10.56 -15.28
CA VAL A 425 -26.40 -11.07 -14.08
C VAL A 425 -27.85 -10.60 -13.97
N GLY A 426 -28.34 -9.88 -14.99
CA GLY A 426 -29.76 -9.49 -15.12
C GLY A 426 -30.23 -8.44 -14.11
N ILE A 427 -29.35 -7.50 -13.71
CA ILE A 427 -29.65 -6.40 -12.77
C ILE A 427 -29.23 -5.06 -13.35
N THR A 428 -29.66 -3.96 -12.68
CA THR A 428 -29.24 -2.63 -13.12
C THR A 428 -27.80 -2.32 -12.73
N PRO A 429 -27.05 -1.49 -13.51
CA PRO A 429 -25.69 -1.08 -13.18
C PRO A 429 -25.60 -0.42 -11.81
N GLU A 430 -26.60 0.38 -11.41
CA GLU A 430 -26.63 1.07 -10.13
C GLU A 430 -26.75 0.08 -8.95
N TYR A 431 -27.56 -0.96 -9.12
CA TYR A 431 -27.70 -2.02 -8.11
C TYR A 431 -26.42 -2.83 -8.01
N LEU A 432 -25.85 -3.26 -9.17
CA LEU A 432 -24.57 -3.95 -9.19
C LEU A 432 -23.45 -3.13 -8.55
N SER A 433 -23.38 -1.84 -8.80
CA SER A 433 -22.36 -0.96 -8.22
C SER A 433 -22.38 -0.99 -6.68
N LYS A 434 -23.58 -0.85 -6.10
CA LYS A 434 -23.78 -0.89 -4.65
C LYS A 434 -23.47 -2.28 -4.09
N LEU A 435 -24.00 -3.32 -4.73
CA LEU A 435 -23.81 -4.70 -4.31
C LEU A 435 -22.34 -5.11 -4.39
N PHE A 436 -21.67 -4.78 -5.51
CA PHE A 436 -20.26 -5.09 -5.71
C PHE A 436 -19.37 -4.41 -4.67
N THR A 437 -19.64 -3.12 -4.40
CA THR A 437 -18.89 -2.38 -3.36
C THR A 437 -19.17 -2.93 -1.96
N LYS A 438 -20.41 -3.29 -1.65
CA LYS A 438 -20.79 -3.91 -0.37
C LYS A 438 -20.08 -5.23 -0.14
N GLU A 439 -20.06 -6.11 -1.15
CA GLU A 439 -19.52 -7.47 -1.03
C GLU A 439 -18.01 -7.55 -1.20
N MET A 440 -17.43 -6.67 -2.04
CA MET A 440 -16.00 -6.68 -2.37
C MET A 440 -15.18 -5.61 -1.63
N GLY A 441 -15.84 -4.67 -0.93
CA GLY A 441 -15.18 -3.54 -0.26
C GLY A 441 -14.63 -2.48 -1.21
N ILE A 442 -14.58 -2.74 -2.53
CA ILE A 442 -14.09 -1.84 -3.57
C ILE A 442 -15.06 -1.81 -4.75
N ASN A 443 -15.04 -0.75 -5.54
CA ASN A 443 -15.90 -0.66 -6.73
C ASN A 443 -15.37 -1.57 -7.87
N PHE A 444 -16.25 -1.86 -8.84
CA PHE A 444 -15.94 -2.70 -10.00
C PHE A 444 -14.70 -2.27 -10.78
N THR A 445 -14.52 -0.97 -11.00
CA THR A 445 -13.39 -0.43 -11.77
C THR A 445 -12.06 -0.61 -11.02
N ALA A 446 -12.06 -0.40 -9.71
CA ALA A 446 -10.90 -0.63 -8.85
C ALA A 446 -10.53 -2.11 -8.84
N PHE A 447 -11.50 -3.00 -8.67
CA PHE A 447 -11.29 -4.45 -8.72
C PHE A 447 -10.71 -4.92 -10.06
N LEU A 448 -11.29 -4.45 -11.19
CA LEU A 448 -10.77 -4.75 -12.52
C LEU A 448 -9.32 -4.25 -12.68
N GLY A 449 -9.02 -3.06 -12.18
CA GLY A 449 -7.67 -2.50 -12.16
C GLY A 449 -6.69 -3.38 -11.37
N GLU A 450 -7.04 -3.78 -10.17
CA GLU A 450 -6.23 -4.68 -9.33
C GLU A 450 -6.01 -6.03 -9.98
N PHE A 451 -7.04 -6.62 -10.57
CA PHE A 451 -6.95 -7.89 -11.28
C PHE A 451 -5.98 -7.81 -12.48
N ARG A 452 -6.11 -6.75 -13.30
CA ARG A 452 -5.20 -6.48 -14.42
C ARG A 452 -3.75 -6.33 -13.96
N ILE A 453 -3.51 -5.59 -12.89
CA ILE A 453 -2.16 -5.39 -12.33
C ILE A 453 -1.60 -6.68 -11.74
N SER A 454 -2.41 -7.49 -11.06
CA SER A 454 -1.98 -8.80 -10.58
C SER A 454 -1.50 -9.70 -11.72
N THR A 455 -2.24 -9.71 -12.83
CA THR A 455 -1.85 -10.47 -14.04
C THR A 455 -0.60 -9.87 -14.70
N ALA A 456 -0.51 -8.53 -14.76
CA ALA A 456 0.66 -7.84 -15.27
C ALA A 456 1.94 -8.19 -14.49
N LYS A 457 1.87 -8.30 -13.17
CA LYS A 457 3.00 -8.72 -12.32
C LYS A 457 3.55 -10.10 -12.74
N LYS A 458 2.66 -11.06 -13.02
CA LYS A 458 3.05 -12.41 -13.50
C LYS A 458 3.73 -12.35 -14.86
N LEU A 459 3.18 -11.57 -15.79
CA LEU A 459 3.75 -11.40 -17.13
C LEU A 459 5.11 -10.69 -17.08
N LEU A 460 5.27 -9.68 -16.24
CA LEU A 460 6.53 -8.98 -16.03
C LEU A 460 7.60 -9.88 -15.41
N ALA A 461 7.22 -10.71 -14.43
CA ALA A 461 8.12 -11.68 -13.79
C ALA A 461 8.64 -12.74 -14.78
N SER A 462 7.85 -13.10 -15.81
CA SER A 462 8.28 -14.05 -16.84
C SER A 462 9.41 -13.52 -17.73
N GLY A 463 9.66 -12.22 -17.76
CA GLY A 463 10.68 -11.57 -18.60
C GLY A 463 10.43 -11.61 -20.11
N LYS A 464 9.35 -12.25 -20.57
CA LYS A 464 9.09 -12.55 -21.99
C LYS A 464 8.54 -11.37 -22.79
N TYR A 465 7.89 -10.41 -22.14
CA TYR A 465 7.15 -9.32 -22.79
C TYR A 465 7.75 -7.96 -22.44
N LYS A 466 7.66 -7.00 -23.35
CA LYS A 466 7.97 -5.60 -23.05
C LYS A 466 6.83 -4.97 -22.25
N ILE A 467 7.09 -3.90 -21.52
CA ILE A 467 6.09 -3.26 -20.62
C ILE A 467 4.84 -2.84 -21.36
N TYR A 468 4.97 -2.27 -22.57
CA TYR A 468 3.82 -1.87 -23.37
C TYR A 468 3.00 -3.08 -23.87
N GLU A 469 3.66 -4.20 -24.19
CA GLU A 469 2.99 -5.45 -24.57
C GLU A 469 2.22 -6.01 -23.37
N VAL A 470 2.81 -5.96 -22.18
CA VAL A 470 2.12 -6.37 -20.93
C VAL A 470 0.90 -5.49 -20.70
N ALA A 471 0.99 -4.16 -20.86
CA ALA A 471 -0.13 -3.25 -20.71
C ALA A 471 -1.29 -3.63 -21.66
N GLU A 472 -1.00 -3.90 -22.93
CA GLU A 472 -1.97 -4.31 -23.93
C GLU A 472 -2.58 -5.68 -23.61
N LEU A 473 -1.75 -6.67 -23.26
CA LEU A 473 -2.19 -8.02 -22.90
C LEU A 473 -3.12 -8.06 -21.68
N VAL A 474 -2.98 -7.11 -20.77
CA VAL A 474 -3.85 -7.03 -19.59
C VAL A 474 -5.00 -6.02 -19.76
N GLY A 475 -5.19 -5.47 -20.97
CA GLY A 475 -6.36 -4.67 -21.34
C GLY A 475 -6.27 -3.17 -21.05
N PHE A 476 -5.05 -2.61 -20.92
CA PHE A 476 -4.85 -1.16 -20.89
C PHE A 476 -4.55 -0.64 -22.30
N LYS A 477 -5.38 0.29 -22.79
CA LYS A 477 -5.18 0.95 -24.09
C LYS A 477 -4.03 1.95 -24.09
N ASP A 478 -3.72 2.51 -22.91
CA ASP A 478 -2.68 3.52 -22.74
C ASP A 478 -1.64 3.02 -21.72
N THR A 479 -0.39 2.93 -22.19
CA THR A 479 0.74 2.50 -21.36
C THR A 479 1.04 3.51 -20.23
N LYS A 480 0.79 4.81 -20.44
CA LYS A 480 0.98 5.81 -19.37
C LYS A 480 -0.02 5.60 -18.26
N TYR A 481 -1.29 5.38 -18.60
CA TYR A 481 -2.33 5.07 -17.63
C TYR A 481 -2.06 3.73 -16.92
N PHE A 482 -1.60 2.71 -17.64
CA PHE A 482 -1.14 1.45 -17.05
C PHE A 482 -0.05 1.68 -16.01
N ASN A 483 1.01 2.44 -16.33
CA ASN A 483 2.10 2.71 -15.41
C ASN A 483 1.61 3.42 -14.14
N LYS A 484 0.69 4.39 -14.28
CA LYS A 484 0.09 5.10 -13.15
C LYS A 484 -0.70 4.14 -12.25
N VAL A 485 -1.56 3.31 -12.82
CA VAL A 485 -2.38 2.34 -12.07
C VAL A 485 -1.48 1.25 -11.45
N PHE A 486 -0.49 0.75 -12.20
CA PHE A 486 0.44 -0.25 -11.69
C PHE A 486 1.21 0.29 -10.48
N ARG A 487 1.75 1.51 -10.56
CA ARG A 487 2.46 2.14 -9.45
C ARG A 487 1.56 2.39 -8.25
N SER A 488 0.32 2.80 -8.47
CA SER A 488 -0.67 3.00 -7.41
C SER A 488 -0.96 1.71 -6.63
N ILE A 489 -1.05 0.56 -7.35
CA ILE A 489 -1.42 -0.73 -6.74
C ILE A 489 -0.19 -1.53 -6.28
N ALA A 490 0.91 -1.45 -7.01
CA ALA A 490 2.12 -2.23 -6.73
C ALA A 490 3.16 -1.48 -5.87
N GLY A 491 2.98 -0.16 -5.67
CA GLY A 491 3.92 0.70 -4.95
C GLY A 491 5.18 1.06 -5.74
N VAL A 492 5.46 0.35 -6.83
CA VAL A 492 6.65 0.51 -7.68
C VAL A 492 6.27 0.54 -9.15
N SER A 493 7.12 1.06 -10.03
CA SER A 493 6.85 1.05 -11.46
C SER A 493 6.89 -0.38 -12.03
N PRO A 494 6.23 -0.66 -13.20
CA PRO A 494 6.34 -1.96 -13.87
C PRO A 494 7.78 -2.35 -14.20
N SER A 495 8.62 -1.35 -14.51
CA SER A 495 10.04 -1.54 -14.79
C SER A 495 10.80 -2.00 -13.56
N ASP A 496 10.55 -1.37 -12.42
CA ASP A 496 11.20 -1.70 -11.16
C ASP A 496 10.73 -3.06 -10.63
N TYR A 497 9.44 -3.33 -10.76
CA TYR A 497 8.89 -4.64 -10.40
C TYR A 497 9.56 -5.78 -11.17
N ARG A 498 9.74 -5.61 -12.50
CA ARG A 498 10.39 -6.60 -13.37
C ARG A 498 11.84 -6.89 -13.02
N LYS A 499 12.56 -5.92 -12.46
CA LYS A 499 13.99 -6.05 -12.11
C LYS A 499 14.20 -6.58 -10.68
N GLY A 500 13.18 -6.52 -9.84
CA GLY A 500 13.21 -7.03 -8.47
C GLY A 500 12.72 -8.47 -8.33
N VAL A 501 12.31 -9.08 -9.43
CA VAL A 501 11.96 -10.50 -9.59
C VAL A 501 13.02 -11.17 -10.45
#